data_24fb230e92872e0a06aea7206d5a7dc7
#
_entry.id   24fb230e92872e0a06aea7206d5a7dc7
#
_cell.length_a   1.000
_cell.length_b   1.000
_cell.length_c   1.000
_cell.angle_alpha   90.00
_cell.angle_beta   90.00
_cell.angle_gamma   90.00
#
_symmetry.space_group_name_H-M   'P 1'
#
loop_
_entity.id
_entity.type
_entity.pdbx_description
1 polymer ?
#
loop_
_entity_poly.entity_id
_entity_poly.type
_entity_poly.pdbx_seq_one_letter_code
_entity_poly.pdbx_strand_id
1 'polypeptide(L)'
;EDQECRNELYAQFYPRQYDSWEATADTTFRSKYMSSRADDMLAQRPEMVILWAGYAFSKDYTSPRGHMHAIEDVTRTLRTGAPSETTHSPQPGTCWTCKSPDVPRLMKKVGLEEYYSAPWDKWGSEIVNPIGCATCHNTKTMKLEVHQPALAEAFARQGKDINKATHQEMRSLVCAQ
;
A
#
# COMPACT_ATOMS: atom_id res chain seq x y z
N GLU A 1 -13.68 -17.41 2.31
CA GLU A 1 -14.14 -16.60 1.16
C GLU A 1 -13.19 -15.40 1.05
N ASP A 2 -12.74 -15.13 -0.18
CA ASP A 2 -11.87 -13.99 -0.45
C ASP A 2 -12.64 -12.68 -0.30
N GLN A 3 -11.95 -11.63 0.14
CA GLN A 3 -12.53 -10.30 0.21
C GLN A 3 -12.75 -9.75 -1.20
N GLU A 4 -13.84 -8.99 -1.38
CA GLU A 4 -14.03 -8.22 -2.60
C GLU A 4 -13.11 -6.99 -2.59
N CYS A 5 -12.17 -6.93 -3.52
CA CYS A 5 -11.16 -5.89 -3.58
C CYS A 5 -11.47 -4.76 -4.58
N ARG A 6 -12.45 -4.95 -5.47
CA ARG A 6 -12.83 -3.97 -6.50
C ARG A 6 -13.62 -2.82 -5.90
N ASN A 7 -13.06 -1.63 -5.92
CA ASN A 7 -13.67 -0.45 -5.31
C ASN A 7 -14.97 -0.04 -5.98
N GLU A 8 -15.11 -0.25 -7.28
CA GLU A 8 -16.27 0.13 -8.09
C GLU A 8 -17.57 -0.54 -7.61
N LEU A 9 -17.45 -1.73 -7.04
CA LEU A 9 -18.60 -2.46 -6.51
C LEU A 9 -19.19 -1.84 -5.24
N TYR A 10 -18.40 -1.03 -4.54
CA TYR A 10 -18.88 -0.32 -3.35
C TYR A 10 -19.59 0.99 -3.71
N ALA A 11 -19.43 1.53 -4.91
CA ALA A 11 -20.03 2.79 -5.35
C ALA A 11 -21.55 2.80 -5.18
N GLN A 12 -22.23 1.70 -5.49
CA GLN A 12 -23.68 1.59 -5.37
C GLN A 12 -24.20 1.64 -3.92
N PHE A 13 -23.39 1.25 -2.94
CA PHE A 13 -23.77 1.21 -1.52
C PHE A 13 -23.22 2.41 -0.75
N TYR A 14 -22.06 2.92 -1.16
CA TYR A 14 -21.31 3.98 -0.49
C TYR A 14 -20.83 5.05 -1.48
N PRO A 15 -21.76 5.71 -2.24
CA PRO A 15 -21.38 6.60 -3.35
C PRO A 15 -20.48 7.76 -2.89
N ARG A 16 -20.78 8.40 -1.76
CA ARG A 16 -19.96 9.53 -1.26
C ARG A 16 -18.54 9.12 -0.86
N GLN A 17 -18.39 7.94 -0.30
CA GLN A 17 -17.07 7.40 0.06
C GLN A 17 -16.30 7.00 -1.18
N TYR A 18 -16.99 6.44 -2.17
CA TYR A 18 -16.40 6.12 -3.47
C TYR A 18 -15.94 7.38 -4.20
N ASP A 19 -16.77 8.41 -4.29
CA ASP A 19 -16.40 9.71 -4.87
C ASP A 19 -15.17 10.31 -4.18
N SER A 20 -15.11 10.21 -2.85
CA SER A 20 -13.97 10.65 -2.07
C SER A 20 -12.69 9.84 -2.37
N TRP A 21 -12.83 8.55 -2.62
CA TRP A 21 -11.72 7.69 -3.05
C TRP A 21 -11.29 8.04 -4.48
N GLU A 22 -12.21 8.22 -5.42
CA GLU A 22 -11.89 8.67 -6.79
C GLU A 22 -11.17 10.02 -6.79
N ALA A 23 -11.56 10.94 -5.92
CA ALA A 23 -10.91 12.24 -5.78
C ALA A 23 -9.41 12.12 -5.40
N THR A 24 -8.96 10.98 -4.90
CA THR A 24 -7.51 10.74 -4.66
C THR A 24 -6.69 10.61 -5.95
N ALA A 25 -7.34 10.51 -7.11
CA ALA A 25 -6.69 10.56 -8.42
C ALA A 25 -6.22 11.98 -8.80
N ASP A 26 -6.78 13.03 -8.18
CA ASP A 26 -6.43 14.41 -8.51
C ASP A 26 -5.00 14.75 -8.07
N THR A 27 -4.16 15.07 -9.04
CA THR A 27 -2.75 15.46 -8.85
C THR A 27 -2.51 16.92 -9.21
N THR A 28 -3.56 17.71 -9.45
CA THR A 28 -3.45 19.12 -9.89
C THR A 28 -3.09 20.08 -8.77
N PHE A 29 -3.23 19.65 -7.53
CA PHE A 29 -2.89 20.45 -6.36
C PHE A 29 -1.76 19.82 -5.54
N ARG A 30 -1.17 20.60 -4.64
CA ARG A 30 -0.23 20.10 -3.64
C ARG A 30 -0.90 20.12 -2.26
N SER A 31 -1.08 18.95 -1.67
CA SER A 31 -1.63 18.87 -0.31
C SER A 31 -0.64 19.49 0.70
N LYS A 32 -1.14 19.87 1.87
CA LYS A 32 -0.32 20.42 2.96
C LYS A 32 0.87 19.54 3.34
N TYR A 33 0.70 18.22 3.22
CA TYR A 33 1.70 17.21 3.62
C TYR A 33 2.24 16.40 2.44
N MET A 34 2.11 16.92 1.21
CA MET A 34 2.77 16.39 0.00
C MET A 34 2.33 14.99 -0.44
N SER A 35 1.07 14.65 -0.38
CA SER A 35 0.57 13.31 -0.75
C SER A 35 -0.45 13.31 -1.89
N SER A 36 -0.47 14.33 -2.72
CA SER A 36 -1.39 14.44 -3.86
C SER A 36 -0.69 14.40 -5.20
N ARG A 37 0.58 14.79 -5.24
CA ARG A 37 1.37 14.97 -6.44
C ARG A 37 2.73 14.28 -6.30
N ALA A 38 3.22 13.68 -7.38
CA ALA A 38 4.56 13.12 -7.41
C ALA A 38 5.61 14.23 -7.46
N ASP A 39 6.23 14.53 -6.33
CA ASP A 39 7.35 15.46 -6.25
C ASP A 39 8.67 14.67 -6.09
N ASP A 40 9.65 14.94 -6.94
CA ASP A 40 10.98 14.32 -6.83
C ASP A 40 11.74 14.98 -5.67
N MET A 41 11.85 14.25 -4.57
CA MET A 41 12.50 14.74 -3.35
C MET A 41 14.01 14.77 -3.48
N LEU A 42 14.62 13.94 -4.33
CA LEU A 42 16.06 13.98 -4.58
C LEU A 42 16.45 15.18 -5.42
N ALA A 43 15.58 15.60 -6.36
CA ALA A 43 15.80 16.85 -7.10
C ALA A 43 15.70 18.08 -6.20
N GLN A 44 14.77 18.06 -5.22
CA GLN A 44 14.60 19.17 -4.27
C GLN A 44 15.65 19.20 -3.16
N ARG A 45 16.14 18.03 -2.76
CA ARG A 45 17.06 17.81 -1.63
C ARG A 45 18.12 16.77 -2.02
N PRO A 46 19.07 17.10 -2.92
CA PRO A 46 20.05 16.13 -3.42
C PRO A 46 20.94 15.55 -2.34
N GLU A 47 21.13 16.25 -1.22
CA GLU A 47 21.84 15.73 -0.05
C GLU A 47 21.23 14.47 0.55
N MET A 48 19.95 14.19 0.30
CA MET A 48 19.27 12.96 0.76
C MET A 48 19.89 11.69 0.17
N VAL A 49 20.57 11.78 -0.98
CA VAL A 49 21.30 10.65 -1.58
C VAL A 49 22.33 10.07 -0.60
N ILE A 50 22.97 10.92 0.20
CA ILE A 50 23.95 10.49 1.20
C ILE A 50 23.28 9.72 2.32
N LEU A 51 22.10 10.18 2.79
CA LEU A 51 21.34 9.50 3.83
C LEU A 51 20.86 8.12 3.38
N TRP A 52 20.55 7.97 2.09
CA TRP A 52 20.05 6.74 1.51
C TRP A 52 21.11 5.91 0.77
N ALA A 53 22.39 6.23 0.94
CA ALA A 53 23.48 5.51 0.30
C ALA A 53 23.42 4.00 0.63
N GLY A 54 23.45 3.17 -0.41
CA GLY A 54 23.28 1.72 -0.31
C GLY A 54 21.83 1.22 -0.30
N TYR A 55 20.83 2.12 -0.26
CA TYR A 55 19.41 1.78 -0.34
C TYR A 55 18.81 2.23 -1.67
N ALA A 56 17.72 1.59 -2.08
CA ALA A 56 17.01 1.91 -3.31
C ALA A 56 16.47 3.36 -3.36
N PHE A 57 16.24 3.96 -2.20
CA PHE A 57 15.82 5.36 -2.06
C PHE A 57 16.86 6.39 -2.53
N SER A 58 18.12 6.01 -2.68
CA SER A 58 19.14 6.86 -3.29
C SER A 58 18.97 7.01 -4.80
N LYS A 59 18.18 6.14 -5.43
CA LYS A 59 17.90 6.17 -6.87
C LYS A 59 16.63 6.92 -7.20
N ASP A 60 15.65 6.86 -6.29
CA ASP A 60 14.33 7.45 -6.46
C ASP A 60 13.69 7.66 -5.08
N TYR A 61 13.37 8.90 -4.78
CA TYR A 61 12.60 9.26 -3.59
C TYR A 61 11.51 10.26 -3.97
N THR A 62 10.57 9.77 -4.76
CA THR A 62 9.40 10.53 -5.19
C THR A 62 8.29 10.41 -4.14
N SER A 63 7.65 11.54 -3.80
CA SER A 63 6.52 11.54 -2.89
C SER A 63 5.35 10.73 -3.47
N PRO A 64 4.60 9.97 -2.65
CA PRO A 64 3.46 9.21 -3.14
C PRO A 64 2.33 10.15 -3.57
N ARG A 65 1.57 9.71 -4.56
CA ARG A 65 0.27 10.30 -4.91
C ARG A 65 -0.85 9.69 -4.07
N GLY A 66 -2.10 10.05 -4.34
CA GLY A 66 -3.25 9.50 -3.63
C GLY A 66 -3.43 7.98 -3.81
N HIS A 67 -4.31 7.39 -3.04
CA HIS A 67 -4.51 5.94 -2.95
C HIS A 67 -4.76 5.27 -4.31
N MET A 68 -5.45 5.95 -5.23
CA MET A 68 -5.74 5.43 -6.56
C MET A 68 -4.49 5.14 -7.39
N HIS A 69 -3.39 5.82 -7.12
CA HIS A 69 -2.12 5.65 -7.82
C HIS A 69 -1.15 4.66 -7.16
N ALA A 70 -1.56 4.00 -6.08
CA ALA A 70 -0.64 3.22 -5.25
C ALA A 70 0.12 2.12 -6.01
N ILE A 71 -0.53 1.45 -6.96
CA ILE A 71 0.11 0.43 -7.80
C ILE A 71 0.98 1.10 -8.86
N GLU A 72 0.43 2.06 -9.59
CA GLU A 72 1.13 2.75 -10.66
C GLU A 72 2.45 3.36 -10.17
N ASP A 73 2.40 4.06 -9.03
CA ASP A 73 3.58 4.71 -8.48
C ASP A 73 4.68 3.73 -8.09
N VAL A 74 4.32 2.59 -7.49
CA VAL A 74 5.32 1.60 -7.09
C VAL A 74 5.89 0.82 -8.28
N THR A 75 5.12 0.65 -9.36
CA THR A 75 5.57 -0.06 -10.58
C THR A 75 6.48 0.78 -11.47
N ARG A 76 6.41 2.10 -11.39
CA ARG A 76 7.14 3.01 -12.27
C ARG A 76 8.41 3.60 -11.65
N THR A 77 8.66 3.36 -10.37
CA THR A 77 9.79 3.99 -9.68
C THR A 77 11.10 3.25 -9.93
N LEU A 78 12.20 3.99 -10.04
CA LEU A 78 13.55 3.41 -10.07
C LEU A 78 13.90 2.70 -8.75
N ARG A 79 13.25 3.08 -7.68
CA ARG A 79 13.39 2.46 -6.34
C ARG A 79 13.03 0.98 -6.36
N THR A 80 11.98 0.60 -7.08
CA THR A 80 11.57 -0.80 -7.26
C THR A 80 12.24 -1.45 -8.48
N GLY A 81 13.07 -0.71 -9.23
CA GLY A 81 13.71 -1.16 -10.43
C GLY A 81 12.87 -0.96 -11.70
N ALA A 82 11.70 -0.29 -11.58
CA ALA A 82 10.76 -0.08 -12.68
C ALA A 82 10.62 -1.34 -13.58
N PRO A 83 10.20 -2.49 -13.01
CA PRO A 83 10.25 -3.77 -13.71
C PRO A 83 9.32 -3.77 -14.93
N SER A 84 9.76 -4.49 -15.95
CA SER A 84 9.05 -4.67 -17.22
C SER A 84 9.16 -6.13 -17.65
N GLU A 85 8.66 -6.48 -18.83
CA GLU A 85 8.83 -7.83 -19.41
C GLU A 85 10.31 -8.26 -19.55
N THR A 86 11.21 -7.28 -19.66
CA THR A 86 12.65 -7.52 -19.89
C THR A 86 13.53 -7.15 -18.69
N THR A 87 12.95 -6.54 -17.65
CA THR A 87 13.70 -6.03 -16.48
C THR A 87 13.06 -6.55 -15.22
N HIS A 88 13.80 -7.29 -14.41
CA HIS A 88 13.36 -7.78 -13.10
C HIS A 88 13.69 -6.80 -11.98
N SER A 89 12.85 -6.79 -10.95
CA SER A 89 13.09 -6.00 -9.75
C SER A 89 13.99 -6.76 -8.77
N PRO A 90 15.06 -6.13 -8.26
CA PRO A 90 15.88 -6.72 -7.21
C PRO A 90 15.25 -6.61 -5.80
N GLN A 91 14.12 -5.91 -5.68
CA GLN A 91 13.46 -5.68 -4.40
C GLN A 91 12.62 -6.88 -3.97
N PRO A 92 12.47 -7.14 -2.67
CA PRO A 92 11.59 -8.19 -2.17
C PRO A 92 10.12 -7.80 -2.26
N GLY A 93 9.23 -8.78 -2.17
CA GLY A 93 7.77 -8.59 -2.18
C GLY A 93 7.21 -7.63 -1.13
N THR A 94 7.98 -7.33 -0.10
CA THR A 94 7.64 -6.37 0.97
C THR A 94 7.17 -5.02 0.46
N CYS A 95 7.68 -4.55 -0.68
CA CYS A 95 7.28 -3.26 -1.26
C CYS A 95 5.79 -3.19 -1.63
N TRP A 96 5.12 -4.32 -1.81
CA TRP A 96 3.69 -4.39 -2.10
C TRP A 96 2.79 -4.28 -0.87
N THR A 97 3.29 -4.56 0.33
CA THR A 97 2.51 -4.81 1.54
C THR A 97 1.44 -3.75 1.82
N CYS A 98 1.75 -2.48 1.61
CA CYS A 98 0.82 -1.37 1.85
C CYS A 98 0.22 -0.76 0.57
N LYS A 99 0.19 -1.48 -0.55
CA LYS A 99 -0.21 -0.91 -1.85
C LYS A 99 -1.55 -1.41 -2.37
N SER A 100 -2.04 -2.52 -1.83
CA SER A 100 -3.21 -3.19 -2.39
C SER A 100 -3.95 -4.05 -1.36
N PRO A 101 -5.28 -4.12 -1.45
CA PRO A 101 -6.09 -5.09 -0.71
C PRO A 101 -5.92 -6.54 -1.22
N ASP A 102 -5.27 -6.76 -2.37
CA ASP A 102 -4.96 -8.10 -2.88
C ASP A 102 -3.87 -8.80 -2.07
N VAL A 103 -3.03 -8.03 -1.36
CA VAL A 103 -1.86 -8.56 -0.64
C VAL A 103 -2.21 -9.57 0.44
N PRO A 104 -3.18 -9.35 1.35
CA PRO A 104 -3.56 -10.35 2.36
C PRO A 104 -4.04 -11.67 1.75
N ARG A 105 -4.79 -11.60 0.66
CA ARG A 105 -5.22 -12.78 -0.10
C ARG A 105 -4.01 -13.56 -0.64
N LEU A 106 -3.07 -12.83 -1.22
CA LEU A 106 -1.85 -13.42 -1.77
C LEU A 106 -0.98 -14.05 -0.68
N MET A 107 -0.76 -13.37 0.43
CA MET A 107 -0.04 -13.91 1.60
C MET A 107 -0.68 -15.21 2.10
N LYS A 108 -2.01 -15.27 2.15
CA LYS A 108 -2.73 -16.48 2.53
C LYS A 108 -2.55 -17.62 1.52
N LYS A 109 -2.50 -17.29 0.23
CA LYS A 109 -2.35 -18.27 -0.88
C LYS A 109 -0.96 -18.91 -0.89
N VAL A 110 0.10 -18.11 -0.73
CA VAL A 110 1.49 -18.57 -0.91
C VAL A 110 2.26 -18.74 0.40
N GLY A 111 1.78 -18.22 1.50
CA GLY A 111 2.46 -18.18 2.79
C GLY A 111 3.35 -16.94 2.95
N LEU A 112 3.58 -16.53 4.19
CA LEU A 112 4.32 -15.30 4.50
C LEU A 112 5.79 -15.38 4.06
N GLU A 113 6.44 -16.52 4.30
CA GLU A 113 7.84 -16.73 3.95
C GLU A 113 8.06 -16.56 2.44
N GLU A 114 7.27 -17.26 1.64
CA GLU A 114 7.31 -17.17 0.18
C GLU A 114 7.01 -15.75 -0.31
N TYR A 115 5.97 -15.10 0.26
CA TYR A 115 5.59 -13.75 -0.11
C TYR A 115 6.72 -12.75 0.11
N TYR A 116 7.36 -12.78 1.27
CA TYR A 116 8.39 -11.79 1.63
C TYR A 116 9.76 -12.08 1.02
N SER A 117 10.09 -13.35 0.75
CA SER A 117 11.39 -13.73 0.18
C SER A 117 11.45 -13.64 -1.34
N ALA A 118 10.30 -13.74 -2.01
CA ALA A 118 10.25 -13.68 -3.46
C ALA A 118 10.58 -12.28 -4.01
N PRO A 119 11.11 -12.21 -5.24
CA PRO A 119 11.26 -10.95 -5.95
C PRO A 119 9.94 -10.21 -6.09
N TRP A 120 9.98 -8.89 -5.99
CA TRP A 120 8.83 -8.00 -6.05
C TRP A 120 7.97 -8.21 -7.32
N ASP A 121 8.60 -8.34 -8.48
CA ASP A 121 7.93 -8.49 -9.77
C ASP A 121 7.18 -9.81 -9.94
N LYS A 122 7.50 -10.83 -9.14
CA LYS A 122 6.77 -12.10 -9.12
C LYS A 122 5.28 -11.93 -8.84
N TRP A 123 4.92 -10.93 -8.04
CA TRP A 123 3.55 -10.74 -7.57
C TRP A 123 2.75 -9.71 -8.37
N GLY A 124 3.39 -8.99 -9.27
CA GLY A 124 2.77 -7.85 -9.96
C GLY A 124 1.46 -8.18 -10.69
N SER A 125 1.36 -9.35 -11.32
CA SER A 125 0.14 -9.80 -12.02
C SER A 125 -1.02 -10.17 -11.08
N GLU A 126 -0.75 -10.45 -9.82
CA GLU A 126 -1.74 -10.80 -8.80
C GLU A 126 -2.26 -9.58 -8.02
N ILE A 127 -1.61 -8.43 -8.17
CA ILE A 127 -1.87 -7.20 -7.42
C ILE A 127 -2.36 -6.14 -8.40
N VAL A 128 -3.68 -6.02 -8.50
CA VAL A 128 -4.33 -5.19 -9.52
C VAL A 128 -5.26 -4.11 -8.93
N ASN A 129 -5.71 -4.28 -7.70
CA ASN A 129 -6.58 -3.31 -7.03
C ASN A 129 -5.75 -2.34 -6.19
N PRO A 130 -5.81 -1.02 -6.43
CA PRO A 130 -5.10 -0.04 -5.62
C PRO A 130 -5.68 0.04 -4.20
N ILE A 131 -5.00 0.77 -3.31
CA ILE A 131 -5.49 1.02 -1.96
C ILE A 131 -6.94 1.55 -2.02
N GLY A 132 -7.86 0.88 -1.33
CA GLY A 132 -9.27 1.22 -1.36
C GLY A 132 -10.04 0.71 -0.15
N CYS A 133 -11.34 0.50 -0.32
CA CYS A 133 -12.24 0.13 0.78
C CYS A 133 -11.76 -1.12 1.53
N ALA A 134 -11.45 -2.19 0.80
CA ALA A 134 -11.02 -3.47 1.38
C ALA A 134 -9.64 -3.44 2.03
N THR A 135 -8.85 -2.38 1.85
CA THR A 135 -7.56 -2.22 2.55
C THR A 135 -7.75 -1.94 4.04
N CYS A 136 -8.84 -1.23 4.40
CA CYS A 136 -9.09 -0.77 5.75
C CYS A 136 -10.37 -1.36 6.36
N HIS A 137 -11.25 -1.94 5.55
CA HIS A 137 -12.56 -2.41 5.98
C HIS A 137 -12.72 -3.92 5.73
N ASN A 138 -13.37 -4.59 6.67
CA ASN A 138 -13.94 -5.89 6.43
C ASN A 138 -15.08 -5.74 5.41
N THR A 139 -15.01 -6.41 4.28
CA THR A 139 -15.90 -6.19 3.14
C THR A 139 -17.35 -6.68 3.35
N LYS A 140 -17.59 -7.49 4.40
CA LYS A 140 -18.95 -7.96 4.75
C LYS A 140 -19.63 -7.05 5.76
N THR A 141 -18.87 -6.48 6.69
CA THR A 141 -19.42 -5.71 7.81
C THR A 141 -19.14 -4.22 7.72
N MET A 142 -18.23 -3.82 6.85
CA MET A 142 -17.67 -2.47 6.72
C MET A 142 -17.07 -1.90 8.00
N LYS A 143 -16.82 -2.73 9.00
CA LYS A 143 -16.03 -2.34 10.16
C LYS A 143 -14.56 -2.20 9.79
N LEU A 144 -13.85 -1.28 10.44
CA LEU A 144 -12.41 -1.17 10.29
C LEU A 144 -11.74 -2.45 10.78
N GLU A 145 -10.79 -2.94 10.00
CA GLU A 145 -10.06 -4.18 10.27
C GLU A 145 -8.62 -4.05 9.77
N VAL A 146 -7.67 -4.49 10.59
CA VAL A 146 -6.27 -4.63 10.19
C VAL A 146 -6.09 -5.95 9.47
N HIS A 147 -5.65 -5.91 8.24
CA HIS A 147 -5.48 -7.08 7.39
C HIS A 147 -4.03 -7.59 7.32
N GLN A 148 -3.07 -6.76 7.74
CA GLN A 148 -1.65 -7.11 7.67
C GLN A 148 -1.21 -7.88 8.91
N PRO A 149 -0.66 -9.11 8.75
CA PRO A 149 -0.34 -9.97 9.87
C PRO A 149 0.78 -9.42 10.77
N ALA A 150 1.72 -8.66 10.21
CA ALA A 150 2.84 -8.11 10.95
C ALA A 150 2.43 -7.18 12.10
N LEU A 151 1.42 -6.32 11.87
CA LEU A 151 0.92 -5.44 12.93
C LEU A 151 0.18 -6.22 14.01
N ALA A 152 -0.64 -7.20 13.63
CA ALA A 152 -1.32 -8.06 14.56
C ALA A 152 -0.33 -8.86 15.44
N GLU A 153 0.73 -9.38 14.84
CA GLU A 153 1.81 -10.08 15.55
C GLU A 153 2.53 -9.15 16.53
N ALA A 154 2.84 -7.91 16.11
CA ALA A 154 3.48 -6.93 16.99
C ALA A 154 2.63 -6.63 18.24
N PHE A 155 1.31 -6.55 18.09
CA PHE A 155 0.38 -6.41 19.22
C PHE A 155 0.37 -7.64 20.12
N ALA A 156 0.31 -8.83 19.53
CA ALA A 156 0.33 -10.09 20.28
C ALA A 156 1.63 -10.24 21.12
N ARG A 157 2.79 -9.86 20.57
CA ARG A 157 4.07 -9.84 21.29
C ARG A 157 4.09 -8.89 22.50
N GLN A 158 3.23 -7.87 22.50
CA GLN A 158 3.03 -6.96 23.63
C GLN A 158 1.94 -7.44 24.61
N GLY A 159 1.40 -8.65 24.43
CA GLY A 159 0.30 -9.18 25.21
C GLY A 159 -1.05 -8.50 24.92
N LYS A 160 -1.18 -7.85 23.77
CA LYS A 160 -2.39 -7.12 23.34
C LYS A 160 -3.07 -7.86 22.20
N ASP A 161 -4.40 -7.76 22.15
CA ASP A 161 -5.20 -8.26 21.03
C ASP A 161 -5.68 -7.06 20.21
N ILE A 162 -5.23 -6.95 18.97
CA ILE A 162 -5.57 -5.86 18.07
C ILE A 162 -7.10 -5.78 17.80
N ASN A 163 -7.79 -6.92 17.84
CA ASN A 163 -9.24 -6.97 17.64
C ASN A 163 -10.04 -6.35 18.80
N LYS A 164 -9.40 -6.10 19.94
CA LYS A 164 -9.99 -5.39 21.08
C LYS A 164 -9.76 -3.90 21.06
N ALA A 165 -9.07 -3.39 20.03
CA ALA A 165 -8.88 -1.96 19.84
C ALA A 165 -10.23 -1.24 19.72
N THR A 166 -10.33 -0.08 20.33
CA THR A 166 -11.49 0.80 20.17
C THR A 166 -11.62 1.28 18.74
N HIS A 167 -12.78 1.73 18.32
CA HIS A 167 -12.98 2.30 16.99
C HIS A 167 -12.00 3.45 16.70
N GLN A 168 -11.72 4.29 17.70
CA GLN A 168 -10.79 5.40 17.56
C GLN A 168 -9.33 4.92 17.34
N GLU A 169 -8.91 3.91 18.07
CA GLU A 169 -7.59 3.30 17.89
C GLU A 169 -7.50 2.61 16.52
N MET A 170 -8.55 1.87 16.12
CA MET A 170 -8.57 1.15 14.85
C MET A 170 -8.43 2.11 13.66
N ARG A 171 -8.95 3.34 13.72
CA ARG A 171 -8.76 4.37 12.69
C ARG A 171 -7.28 4.71 12.46
N SER A 172 -6.46 4.64 13.48
CA SER A 172 -5.01 4.84 13.33
C SER A 172 -4.30 3.56 12.89
N LEU A 173 -4.75 2.41 13.41
CA LEU A 173 -4.13 1.11 13.15
C LEU A 173 -4.25 0.66 11.69
N VAL A 174 -5.39 0.92 11.03
CA VAL A 174 -5.57 0.62 9.61
C VAL A 174 -4.70 1.50 8.69
N CYS A 175 -4.15 2.60 9.19
CA CYS A 175 -3.14 3.39 8.47
C CYS A 175 -1.71 2.94 8.80
N ALA A 176 -1.52 2.27 9.94
CA ALA A 176 -0.22 1.85 10.45
C ALA A 176 0.19 0.43 10.00
N GLN A 177 -0.72 -0.32 9.40
CA GLN A 177 -0.49 -1.69 8.95
C GLN A 177 0.46 -1.82 7.77
#